data_1abe10982b8fe805e2db77e40bffc455
#
_entry.id   1abe10982b8fe805e2db77e40bffc455
#
_cell.length_a   1.000
_cell.length_b   1.000
_cell.length_c   1.000
_cell.angle_alpha   90.00
_cell.angle_beta   90.00
_cell.angle_gamma   90.00
#
_symmetry.space_group_name_H-M   'P 1'
#
loop_
_entity.id
_entity.type
_entity.pdbx_description
1 polymer ?
#
loop_
_entity_poly.entity_id
_entity_poly.type
_entity_poly.pdbx_seq_one_letter_code
_entity_poly.pdbx_strand_id
1 'polypeptide(L)'
;MFHILVVEDDSKLRHLFCTVLRKHGYTCTETENGQAAIDVLDNTYIDLIISDIMMPVMDGYSFVQEIRNANYNQSVLMITAKDTFDDMEKGFRAETDDYMVKPININEMVLRVGALLKRAQINHERRVIVGHTKLEYDSLTVTQNDKEEMLPQKEFLILFKLLSSLNHIFTRQQLMDEIWGLDTETESRTVDVHISRLREKFRNNPDFEIITVRGLGYKAVKR
;
A
#
# COMPACT_ATOMS: atom_id res chain seq x y z
N MET A 1 0.94 -10.98 -7.43
CA MET A 1 -0.02 -10.77 -8.55
C MET A 1 -1.14 -9.94 -7.97
N PHE A 2 -1.44 -8.76 -8.54
CA PHE A 2 -2.46 -7.86 -7.98
C PHE A 2 -3.87 -8.41 -8.20
N HIS A 3 -4.72 -8.25 -7.19
CA HIS A 3 -6.11 -8.69 -7.18
C HIS A 3 -7.05 -7.48 -7.25
N ILE A 4 -7.88 -7.42 -8.27
CA ILE A 4 -8.78 -6.30 -8.56
C ILE A 4 -10.23 -6.75 -8.32
N LEU A 5 -10.99 -5.96 -7.57
CA LEU A 5 -12.43 -6.11 -7.42
C LEU A 5 -13.14 -5.23 -8.44
N VAL A 6 -14.02 -5.80 -9.24
CA VAL A 6 -14.85 -5.09 -10.22
C VAL A 6 -16.30 -5.12 -9.76
N VAL A 7 -16.86 -3.93 -9.52
CA VAL A 7 -18.22 -3.70 -9.02
C VAL A 7 -19.01 -2.97 -10.11
N GLU A 8 -19.89 -3.65 -10.81
CA GLU A 8 -20.66 -3.14 -11.94
C GLU A 8 -21.93 -3.96 -12.09
N ASP A 9 -23.09 -3.36 -12.20
CA ASP A 9 -24.37 -4.07 -12.30
C ASP A 9 -24.60 -4.68 -13.69
N ASP A 10 -24.10 -4.05 -14.77
CA ASP A 10 -24.11 -4.65 -16.11
C ASP A 10 -23.16 -5.84 -16.19
N SER A 11 -23.73 -7.04 -16.23
CA SER A 11 -22.98 -8.30 -16.28
C SER A 11 -22.02 -8.43 -17.47
N LYS A 12 -22.39 -7.83 -18.64
CA LYS A 12 -21.56 -7.88 -19.85
C LYS A 12 -20.34 -6.95 -19.70
N LEU A 13 -20.57 -5.75 -19.18
CA LEU A 13 -19.51 -4.77 -18.95
C LEU A 13 -18.56 -5.25 -17.86
N ARG A 14 -19.09 -5.75 -16.75
CA ARG A 14 -18.34 -6.37 -15.67
C ARG A 14 -17.43 -7.49 -16.16
N HIS A 15 -18.00 -8.41 -16.95
CA HIS A 15 -17.23 -9.52 -17.52
C HIS A 15 -16.17 -9.06 -18.52
N LEU A 16 -16.47 -8.03 -19.34
CA LEU A 16 -15.49 -7.43 -20.25
C LEU A 16 -14.29 -6.86 -19.49
N PHE A 17 -14.52 -6.07 -18.45
CA PHE A 17 -13.44 -5.51 -17.63
C PHE A 17 -12.57 -6.60 -17.05
N CYS A 18 -13.16 -7.59 -16.40
CA CYS A 18 -12.42 -8.70 -15.81
C CYS A 18 -11.65 -9.53 -16.85
N THR A 19 -12.21 -9.76 -18.02
CA THR A 19 -11.54 -10.48 -19.10
C THR A 19 -10.29 -9.72 -19.57
N VAL A 20 -10.39 -8.41 -19.76
CA VAL A 20 -9.26 -7.58 -20.18
C VAL A 20 -8.19 -7.50 -19.08
N LEU A 21 -8.58 -7.26 -17.84
CA LEU A 21 -7.65 -7.19 -16.72
C LEU A 21 -6.89 -8.51 -16.52
N ARG A 22 -7.56 -9.66 -16.64
CA ARG A 22 -6.92 -10.98 -16.58
C ARG A 22 -5.89 -11.18 -17.71
N LYS A 23 -6.16 -10.68 -18.92
CA LYS A 23 -5.19 -10.70 -20.03
C LYS A 23 -3.94 -9.87 -19.76
N HIS A 24 -4.05 -8.84 -18.89
CA HIS A 24 -2.92 -8.02 -18.45
C HIS A 24 -2.24 -8.54 -17.17
N GLY A 25 -2.56 -9.76 -16.75
CA GLY A 25 -1.88 -10.44 -15.65
C GLY A 25 -2.43 -10.10 -14.26
N TYR A 26 -3.64 -9.54 -14.14
CA TYR A 26 -4.31 -9.31 -12.87
C TYR A 26 -5.24 -10.46 -12.49
N THR A 27 -5.45 -10.69 -11.20
CA THR A 27 -6.56 -11.52 -10.71
C THR A 27 -7.79 -10.63 -10.55
N CYS A 28 -8.99 -11.13 -10.86
CA CYS A 28 -10.22 -10.34 -10.77
C CYS A 28 -11.33 -11.11 -10.07
N THR A 29 -12.00 -10.44 -9.13
CA THR A 29 -13.29 -10.83 -8.56
C THR A 29 -14.37 -9.90 -9.08
N GLU A 30 -15.57 -10.44 -9.32
CA GLU A 30 -16.71 -9.77 -9.92
C GLU A 30 -17.85 -9.67 -8.91
N THR A 31 -18.44 -8.46 -8.74
CA THR A 31 -19.63 -8.23 -7.93
C THR A 31 -20.59 -7.29 -8.64
N GLU A 32 -21.87 -7.38 -8.34
CA GLU A 32 -22.94 -6.67 -9.05
C GLU A 32 -23.42 -5.40 -8.35
N ASN A 33 -23.00 -5.15 -7.12
CA ASN A 33 -23.36 -3.98 -6.32
C ASN A 33 -22.41 -3.79 -5.13
N GLY A 34 -22.50 -2.64 -4.46
CA GLY A 34 -21.64 -2.30 -3.33
C GLY A 34 -21.76 -3.24 -2.14
N GLN A 35 -22.97 -3.78 -1.85
CA GLN A 35 -23.14 -4.70 -0.73
C GLN A 35 -22.39 -6.02 -0.96
N ALA A 36 -22.53 -6.62 -2.13
CA ALA A 36 -21.78 -7.82 -2.49
C ALA A 36 -20.26 -7.57 -2.52
N ALA A 37 -19.84 -6.33 -2.83
CA ALA A 37 -18.44 -5.95 -2.79
C ALA A 37 -17.88 -5.92 -1.35
N ILE A 38 -18.64 -5.43 -0.37
CA ILE A 38 -18.27 -5.47 1.06
C ILE A 38 -18.06 -6.92 1.51
N ASP A 39 -18.99 -7.82 1.19
CA ASP A 39 -18.90 -9.24 1.55
C ASP A 39 -17.62 -9.90 0.99
N VAL A 40 -17.16 -9.47 -0.18
CA VAL A 40 -15.88 -9.91 -0.77
C VAL A 40 -14.69 -9.35 0.01
N LEU A 41 -14.71 -8.06 0.36
CA LEU A 41 -13.61 -7.40 1.09
C LEU A 41 -13.39 -8.00 2.48
N ASP A 42 -14.44 -8.47 3.14
CA ASP A 42 -14.35 -9.12 4.46
C ASP A 42 -13.59 -10.46 4.41
N ASN A 43 -13.56 -11.12 3.25
CA ASN A 43 -13.01 -12.47 3.11
C ASN A 43 -11.83 -12.57 2.14
N THR A 44 -11.56 -11.52 1.37
CA THR A 44 -10.55 -11.55 0.30
C THR A 44 -9.74 -10.27 0.27
N TYR A 45 -8.41 -10.41 0.26
CA TYR A 45 -7.54 -9.26 0.09
C TYR A 45 -7.63 -8.74 -1.35
N ILE A 46 -7.91 -7.44 -1.49
CA ILE A 46 -8.04 -6.72 -2.76
C ILE A 46 -7.01 -5.59 -2.79
N ASP A 47 -6.30 -5.44 -3.90
CA ASP A 47 -5.31 -4.38 -4.10
C ASP A 47 -5.91 -3.09 -4.68
N LEU A 48 -6.95 -3.22 -5.52
CA LEU A 48 -7.62 -2.11 -6.18
C LEU A 48 -9.09 -2.44 -6.46
N ILE A 49 -9.94 -1.43 -6.37
CA ILE A 49 -11.38 -1.53 -6.65
C ILE A 49 -11.69 -0.70 -7.90
N ILE A 50 -12.47 -1.27 -8.82
CA ILE A 50 -13.13 -0.54 -9.91
C ILE A 50 -14.62 -0.60 -9.61
N SER A 51 -15.28 0.55 -9.45
CA SER A 51 -16.71 0.60 -9.12
C SER A 51 -17.48 1.52 -10.04
N ASP A 52 -18.60 1.03 -10.58
CA ASP A 52 -19.61 1.94 -11.13
C ASP A 52 -20.25 2.76 -10.01
N ILE A 53 -20.73 3.94 -10.34
CA ILE A 53 -21.49 4.79 -9.42
C ILE A 53 -22.95 4.33 -9.34
N MET A 54 -23.57 4.09 -10.51
CA MET A 54 -25.00 3.86 -10.60
C MET A 54 -25.32 2.36 -10.53
N MET A 55 -25.48 1.84 -9.32
CA MET A 55 -25.81 0.43 -9.10
C MET A 55 -27.02 0.28 -8.18
N PRO A 56 -27.80 -0.81 -8.32
CA PRO A 56 -28.90 -1.10 -7.40
C PRO A 56 -28.38 -1.52 -6.02
N VAL A 57 -29.25 -1.52 -5.02
CA VAL A 57 -29.00 -1.91 -3.62
C VAL A 57 -28.07 -0.95 -2.89
N MET A 58 -26.84 -0.80 -3.33
CA MET A 58 -25.85 0.13 -2.80
C MET A 58 -25.07 0.74 -3.98
N ASP A 59 -25.18 2.05 -4.15
CA ASP A 59 -24.45 2.78 -5.17
C ASP A 59 -22.95 2.90 -4.85
N GLY A 60 -22.14 3.29 -5.86
CA GLY A 60 -20.69 3.35 -5.72
C GLY A 60 -20.20 4.37 -4.70
N TYR A 61 -20.90 5.50 -4.53
CA TYR A 61 -20.51 6.51 -3.52
C TYR A 61 -20.74 6.00 -2.10
N SER A 62 -21.92 5.45 -1.85
CA SER A 62 -22.27 4.84 -0.56
C SER A 62 -21.30 3.69 -0.23
N PHE A 63 -20.97 2.87 -1.21
CA PHE A 63 -20.00 1.80 -1.06
C PHE A 63 -18.61 2.32 -0.65
N VAL A 64 -18.07 3.33 -1.36
CA VAL A 64 -16.75 3.89 -1.04
C VAL A 64 -16.76 4.53 0.34
N GLN A 65 -17.81 5.27 0.71
CA GLN A 65 -17.92 5.86 2.04
C GLN A 65 -17.93 4.79 3.14
N GLU A 66 -18.67 3.69 2.94
CA GLU A 66 -18.73 2.57 3.90
C GLU A 66 -17.34 1.93 4.11
N ILE A 67 -16.62 1.62 3.03
CA ILE A 67 -15.29 1.01 3.15
C ILE A 67 -14.26 1.97 3.76
N ARG A 68 -14.35 3.28 3.51
CA ARG A 68 -13.47 4.28 4.16
C ARG A 68 -13.77 4.39 5.66
N ASN A 69 -15.04 4.38 6.07
CA ASN A 69 -15.44 4.35 7.47
C ASN A 69 -14.93 3.08 8.20
N ALA A 70 -14.85 1.97 7.48
CA ALA A 70 -14.29 0.70 7.97
C ALA A 70 -12.74 0.63 7.88
N ASN A 71 -12.06 1.74 7.53
CA ASN A 71 -10.60 1.85 7.37
C ASN A 71 -10.01 0.99 6.23
N TYR A 72 -10.78 0.63 5.24
CA TYR A 72 -10.25 0.07 4.00
C TYR A 72 -9.62 1.19 3.16
N ASN A 73 -8.33 1.06 2.84
CA ASN A 73 -7.52 2.09 2.16
C ASN A 73 -7.11 1.69 0.73
N GLN A 74 -7.78 0.71 0.14
CA GLN A 74 -7.54 0.30 -1.24
C GLN A 74 -7.81 1.44 -2.21
N SER A 75 -7.00 1.55 -3.26
CA SER A 75 -7.24 2.51 -4.32
C SER A 75 -8.55 2.19 -5.05
N VAL A 76 -9.35 3.24 -5.30
CA VAL A 76 -10.65 3.13 -5.96
C VAL A 76 -10.64 3.94 -7.26
N LEU A 77 -10.91 3.25 -8.38
CA LEU A 77 -11.22 3.84 -9.68
C LEU A 77 -12.73 3.84 -9.86
N MET A 78 -13.34 5.02 -9.83
CA MET A 78 -14.78 5.17 -10.05
C MET A 78 -15.10 5.27 -11.54
N ILE A 79 -16.19 4.62 -11.95
CA ILE A 79 -16.75 4.71 -13.32
C ILE A 79 -18.08 5.43 -13.24
N THR A 80 -18.29 6.45 -14.07
CA THR A 80 -19.51 7.25 -14.06
C THR A 80 -20.09 7.44 -15.47
N ALA A 81 -21.41 7.49 -15.57
CA ALA A 81 -22.11 7.92 -16.79
C ALA A 81 -22.26 9.45 -16.87
N LYS A 82 -21.90 10.17 -15.82
CA LYS A 82 -22.14 11.60 -15.68
C LYS A 82 -20.82 12.38 -15.64
N ASP A 83 -20.77 13.44 -16.42
CA ASP A 83 -19.66 14.38 -16.56
C ASP A 83 -19.94 15.74 -15.90
N THR A 84 -20.98 15.82 -15.03
CA THR A 84 -21.32 17.09 -14.36
C THR A 84 -20.35 17.39 -13.22
N PHE A 85 -20.04 18.68 -13.04
CA PHE A 85 -19.15 19.16 -11.98
C PHE A 85 -19.61 18.74 -10.57
N ASP A 86 -20.93 18.69 -10.35
CA ASP A 86 -21.53 18.27 -9.07
C ASP A 86 -21.26 16.79 -8.74
N ASP A 87 -21.22 15.92 -9.75
CA ASP A 87 -20.92 14.50 -9.57
C ASP A 87 -19.41 14.29 -9.35
N MET A 88 -18.55 15.10 -9.96
CA MET A 88 -17.11 15.14 -9.65
C MET A 88 -16.86 15.62 -8.22
N GLU A 89 -17.56 16.65 -7.74
CA GLU A 89 -17.42 17.15 -6.37
C GLU A 89 -17.82 16.07 -5.33
N LYS A 90 -18.87 15.30 -5.60
CA LYS A 90 -19.26 14.17 -4.75
C LYS A 90 -18.19 13.06 -4.77
N GLY A 91 -17.59 12.76 -5.92
CA GLY A 91 -16.50 11.81 -6.05
C GLY A 91 -15.25 12.24 -5.27
N PHE A 92 -14.89 13.51 -5.32
CA PHE A 92 -13.80 14.07 -4.49
C PHE A 92 -14.09 13.99 -2.98
N ARG A 93 -15.34 14.23 -2.55
CA ARG A 93 -15.76 14.09 -1.15
C ARG A 93 -15.82 12.63 -0.69
N ALA A 94 -16.01 11.68 -1.61
CA ALA A 94 -16.04 10.24 -1.32
C ALA A 94 -14.63 9.60 -1.23
N GLU A 95 -13.54 10.40 -1.25
CA GLU A 95 -12.15 9.91 -1.15
C GLU A 95 -11.81 8.84 -2.19
N THR A 96 -12.22 9.06 -3.45
CA THR A 96 -11.82 8.22 -4.57
C THR A 96 -10.46 8.64 -5.12
N ASP A 97 -9.67 7.69 -5.63
CA ASP A 97 -8.29 7.97 -6.09
C ASP A 97 -8.23 8.40 -7.57
N ASP A 98 -9.20 7.97 -8.38
CA ASP A 98 -9.34 8.36 -9.80
C ASP A 98 -10.76 8.06 -10.29
N TYR A 99 -11.16 8.62 -11.44
CA TYR A 99 -12.44 8.35 -12.06
C TYR A 99 -12.35 8.31 -13.58
N MET A 100 -13.31 7.62 -14.22
CA MET A 100 -13.49 7.54 -15.66
C MET A 100 -14.95 7.78 -16.03
N VAL A 101 -15.17 8.44 -17.16
CA VAL A 101 -16.52 8.72 -17.69
C VAL A 101 -16.87 7.72 -18.79
N LYS A 102 -18.08 7.16 -18.75
CA LYS A 102 -18.64 6.31 -19.83
C LYS A 102 -18.92 7.17 -21.08
N PRO A 103 -18.57 6.71 -22.32
CA PRO A 103 -18.14 5.36 -22.68
C PRO A 103 -16.68 5.08 -22.34
N ILE A 104 -16.41 3.90 -21.73
CA ILE A 104 -15.10 3.53 -21.23
C ILE A 104 -14.16 3.12 -22.35
N ASN A 105 -13.02 3.80 -22.43
CA ASN A 105 -11.89 3.31 -23.20
C ASN A 105 -11.15 2.24 -22.38
N ILE A 106 -11.23 1.00 -22.83
CA ILE A 106 -10.66 -0.15 -22.12
C ILE A 106 -9.13 -0.05 -21.96
N ASN A 107 -8.42 0.48 -22.96
CA ASN A 107 -6.96 0.65 -22.86
C ASN A 107 -6.61 1.73 -21.83
N GLU A 108 -7.38 2.80 -21.77
CA GLU A 108 -7.23 3.85 -20.75
C GLU A 108 -7.48 3.29 -19.35
N MET A 109 -8.53 2.48 -19.16
CA MET A 109 -8.81 1.81 -17.88
C MET A 109 -7.59 1.00 -17.39
N VAL A 110 -6.99 0.19 -18.26
CA VAL A 110 -5.80 -0.60 -17.90
C VAL A 110 -4.63 0.29 -17.52
N LEU A 111 -4.39 1.40 -18.21
CA LEU A 111 -3.32 2.35 -17.89
C LEU A 111 -3.54 3.01 -16.52
N ARG A 112 -4.78 3.43 -16.22
CA ARG A 112 -5.15 4.03 -14.94
C ARG A 112 -5.01 3.05 -13.78
N VAL A 113 -5.48 1.81 -13.96
CA VAL A 113 -5.30 0.72 -13.00
C VAL A 113 -3.81 0.50 -12.70
N GLY A 114 -2.96 0.42 -13.73
CA GLY A 114 -1.52 0.29 -13.55
C GLY A 114 -0.90 1.47 -12.79
N ALA A 115 -1.35 2.70 -13.06
CA ALA A 115 -0.87 3.89 -12.37
C ALA A 115 -1.30 3.93 -10.89
N LEU A 116 -2.55 3.54 -10.58
CA LEU A 116 -3.07 3.47 -9.21
C LEU A 116 -2.35 2.40 -8.41
N LEU A 117 -2.18 1.19 -8.95
CA LEU A 117 -1.45 0.11 -8.31
C LEU A 117 0.02 0.49 -8.04
N LYS A 118 0.67 1.16 -8.99
CA LYS A 118 2.04 1.66 -8.81
C LYS A 118 2.11 2.71 -7.69
N ARG A 119 1.14 3.64 -7.60
CA ARG A 119 1.05 4.61 -6.49
C ARG A 119 0.83 3.91 -5.15
N ALA A 120 -0.10 2.96 -5.10
CA ALA A 120 -0.37 2.18 -3.88
C ALA A 120 0.86 1.39 -3.44
N GLN A 121 1.59 0.78 -4.37
CA GLN A 121 2.85 0.07 -4.09
C GLN A 121 3.93 1.02 -3.56
N ILE A 122 4.11 2.19 -4.18
CA ILE A 122 5.06 3.22 -3.71
C ILE A 122 4.68 3.69 -2.30
N ASN A 123 3.40 3.91 -2.02
CA ASN A 123 2.93 4.27 -0.68
C ASN A 123 3.14 3.15 0.33
N HIS A 124 2.97 1.90 -0.08
CA HIS A 124 3.26 0.73 0.76
C HIS A 124 4.77 0.54 0.98
N GLU A 125 5.59 0.79 -0.06
CA GLU A 125 7.05 0.80 0.05
C GLU A 125 7.58 1.94 0.93
N ARG A 126 6.81 3.02 1.14
CA ARG A 126 7.15 4.17 2.01
C ARG A 126 6.64 4.06 3.43
N ARG A 127 5.90 3.01 3.74
CA ARG A 127 5.33 2.76 5.06
C ARG A 127 5.56 1.33 5.48
N VAL A 128 6.08 1.13 6.67
CA VAL A 128 6.28 -0.19 7.25
C VAL A 128 5.54 -0.28 8.58
N ILE A 129 4.76 -1.34 8.77
CA ILE A 129 4.05 -1.62 10.01
C ILE A 129 4.46 -2.99 10.53
N VAL A 130 4.93 -3.05 11.77
CA VAL A 130 5.26 -4.29 12.47
C VAL A 130 4.61 -4.22 13.85
N GLY A 131 3.56 -5.01 14.07
CA GLY A 131 2.75 -4.90 15.29
C GLY A 131 2.11 -3.52 15.42
N HIS A 132 2.40 -2.81 16.51
CA HIS A 132 1.95 -1.44 16.77
C HIS A 132 3.00 -0.38 16.37
N THR A 133 4.16 -0.81 15.90
CA THR A 133 5.23 0.09 15.43
C THR A 133 5.04 0.41 13.95
N LYS A 134 4.94 1.69 13.64
CA LYS A 134 4.73 2.23 12.29
C LYS A 134 5.88 3.13 11.91
N LEU A 135 6.45 2.95 10.72
CA LEU A 135 7.46 3.81 10.12
C LEU A 135 6.89 4.53 8.92
N GLU A 136 7.11 5.85 8.84
CA GLU A 136 6.75 6.68 7.69
C GLU A 136 8.02 7.22 7.03
N TYR A 137 8.26 6.81 5.78
CA TYR A 137 9.49 7.13 5.06
C TYR A 137 9.66 8.62 4.76
N ASP A 138 8.57 9.29 4.38
CA ASP A 138 8.62 10.69 3.94
C ASP A 138 8.91 11.68 5.08
N SER A 139 8.47 11.35 6.28
CA SER A 139 8.72 12.15 7.51
C SER A 139 9.88 11.66 8.35
N LEU A 140 10.47 10.50 8.02
CA LEU A 140 11.50 9.81 8.81
C LEU A 140 11.04 9.54 10.26
N THR A 141 9.74 9.28 10.44
CA THR A 141 9.14 9.09 11.76
C THR A 141 8.84 7.65 12.08
N VAL A 142 8.93 7.34 13.37
CA VAL A 142 8.50 6.06 13.95
C VAL A 142 7.44 6.35 14.98
N THR A 143 6.26 5.76 14.80
CA THR A 143 5.16 5.83 15.77
C THR A 143 5.08 4.54 16.54
N GLN A 144 5.04 4.62 17.88
CA GLN A 144 4.85 3.50 18.78
C GLN A 144 3.98 3.96 19.96
N ASN A 145 2.89 3.23 20.26
CA ASN A 145 1.96 3.57 21.34
C ASN A 145 1.50 5.05 21.29
N ASP A 146 1.06 5.48 20.10
CA ASP A 146 0.61 6.85 19.79
C ASP A 146 1.67 7.96 20.03
N LYS A 147 2.93 7.57 20.26
CA LYS A 147 4.05 8.50 20.31
C LYS A 147 4.80 8.45 19.00
N GLU A 148 4.87 9.59 18.35
CA GLU A 148 5.62 9.80 17.12
C GLU A 148 6.99 10.42 17.45
N GLU A 149 8.04 9.86 16.86
CA GLU A 149 9.40 10.34 17.01
C GLU A 149 10.12 10.34 15.65
N MET A 150 10.77 11.45 15.31
CA MET A 150 11.65 11.55 14.14
C MET A 150 13.02 10.95 14.47
N LEU A 151 13.50 10.06 13.62
CA LEU A 151 14.85 9.49 13.73
C LEU A 151 15.87 10.26 12.86
N PRO A 152 17.16 10.26 13.25
CA PRO A 152 18.23 10.64 12.34
C PRO A 152 18.16 9.82 11.04
N GLN A 153 18.33 10.48 9.91
CA GLN A 153 18.10 9.88 8.58
C GLN A 153 18.72 8.49 8.40
N LYS A 154 20.00 8.33 8.75
CA LYS A 154 20.69 7.03 8.57
C LYS A 154 20.15 5.95 9.49
N GLU A 155 19.76 6.29 10.71
CA GLU A 155 19.13 5.35 11.65
C GLU A 155 17.75 4.94 11.14
N PHE A 156 16.95 5.91 10.67
CA PHE A 156 15.66 5.62 10.06
C PHE A 156 15.77 4.67 8.87
N LEU A 157 16.67 4.97 7.92
CA LEU A 157 16.84 4.17 6.70
C LEU A 157 17.28 2.73 7.00
N ILE A 158 18.20 2.54 7.96
CA ILE A 158 18.59 1.18 8.42
C ILE A 158 17.38 0.45 9.01
N LEU A 159 16.66 1.08 9.93
CA LEU A 159 15.51 0.47 10.59
C LEU A 159 14.42 0.14 9.58
N PHE A 160 14.11 1.06 8.69
CA PHE A 160 13.13 0.88 7.62
C PHE A 160 13.49 -0.30 6.72
N LYS A 161 14.75 -0.40 6.28
CA LYS A 161 15.23 -1.51 5.46
C LYS A 161 15.09 -2.85 6.16
N LEU A 162 15.50 -2.94 7.41
CA LEU A 162 15.42 -4.18 8.19
C LEU A 162 13.97 -4.62 8.43
N LEU A 163 13.07 -3.68 8.73
CA LEU A 163 11.67 -3.99 9.00
C LEU A 163 10.83 -4.22 7.75
N SER A 164 11.20 -3.65 6.62
CA SER A 164 10.57 -3.93 5.31
C SER A 164 10.78 -5.38 4.85
N SER A 165 11.78 -6.07 5.41
CA SER A 165 12.13 -7.44 5.02
C SER A 165 12.49 -8.27 6.25
N LEU A 166 11.50 -8.53 7.10
CA LEU A 166 11.67 -9.31 8.33
C LEU A 166 12.29 -10.69 8.03
N ASN A 167 13.17 -11.13 8.93
CA ASN A 167 13.95 -12.37 8.84
C ASN A 167 15.01 -12.39 7.74
N HIS A 168 15.06 -11.42 6.83
CA HIS A 168 16.12 -11.33 5.83
C HIS A 168 17.42 -10.82 6.44
N ILE A 169 18.55 -11.43 6.06
CA ILE A 169 19.88 -11.04 6.54
C ILE A 169 20.48 -10.05 5.54
N PHE A 170 20.77 -8.85 6.01
CA PHE A 170 21.51 -7.84 5.25
C PHE A 170 22.96 -7.80 5.74
N THR A 171 23.91 -7.90 4.81
CA THR A 171 25.32 -7.73 5.16
C THR A 171 25.59 -6.26 5.50
N ARG A 172 26.72 -6.01 6.24
CA ARG A 172 27.15 -4.63 6.48
C ARG A 172 27.36 -3.86 5.20
N GLN A 173 27.95 -4.51 4.21
CA GLN A 173 28.22 -3.89 2.92
C GLN A 173 26.92 -3.52 2.19
N GLN A 174 25.95 -4.42 2.15
CA GLN A 174 24.65 -4.13 1.53
C GLN A 174 23.94 -2.94 2.19
N LEU A 175 23.94 -2.85 3.54
CA LEU A 175 23.37 -1.71 4.24
C LEU A 175 24.17 -0.42 3.96
N MET A 176 25.49 -0.52 3.84
CA MET A 176 26.35 0.60 3.53
C MET A 176 26.09 1.14 2.12
N ASP A 177 26.14 0.28 1.12
CA ASP A 177 25.95 0.64 -0.29
C ASP A 177 24.58 1.28 -0.52
N GLU A 178 23.54 0.72 0.08
CA GLU A 178 22.17 1.19 -0.09
C GLU A 178 21.91 2.54 0.60
N ILE A 179 22.48 2.77 1.79
CA ILE A 179 22.14 3.91 2.63
C ILE A 179 23.16 5.06 2.49
N TRP A 180 24.43 4.77 2.20
CA TRP A 180 25.47 5.78 2.01
C TRP A 180 25.88 5.96 0.55
N GLY A 181 25.53 5.00 -0.33
CA GLY A 181 25.91 4.97 -1.74
C GLY A 181 27.19 4.18 -1.98
N LEU A 182 27.36 3.74 -3.23
CA LEU A 182 28.50 2.90 -3.64
C LEU A 182 29.86 3.62 -3.57
N ASP A 183 29.87 4.94 -3.73
CA ASP A 183 31.10 5.77 -3.80
C ASP A 183 31.47 6.37 -2.42
N THR A 184 30.97 5.80 -1.33
CA THR A 184 31.25 6.33 0.01
C THR A 184 32.64 5.89 0.48
N GLU A 185 33.42 6.83 1.02
CA GLU A 185 34.70 6.56 1.73
C GLU A 185 34.48 6.06 3.16
N THR A 186 33.22 5.99 3.62
CA THR A 186 32.88 5.60 4.98
C THR A 186 33.01 4.09 5.15
N GLU A 187 33.66 3.65 6.21
CA GLU A 187 33.82 2.22 6.51
C GLU A 187 32.50 1.56 6.88
N SER A 188 32.28 0.32 6.42
CA SER A 188 31.08 -0.48 6.71
C SER A 188 30.80 -0.70 8.21
N ARG A 189 31.83 -0.54 9.08
CA ARG A 189 31.69 -0.55 10.55
C ARG A 189 30.84 0.59 11.11
N THR A 190 30.65 1.67 10.35
CA THR A 190 29.74 2.77 10.74
C THR A 190 28.31 2.28 10.90
N VAL A 191 27.89 1.25 10.16
CA VAL A 191 26.59 0.58 10.34
C VAL A 191 26.42 0.03 11.75
N ASP A 192 27.49 -0.53 12.35
CA ASP A 192 27.45 -1.13 13.70
C ASP A 192 27.10 -0.08 14.77
N VAL A 193 27.58 1.16 14.61
CA VAL A 193 27.27 2.27 15.53
C VAL A 193 25.78 2.62 15.48
N HIS A 194 25.20 2.72 14.27
CA HIS A 194 23.78 3.03 14.11
C HIS A 194 22.88 1.88 14.58
N ILE A 195 23.27 0.63 14.33
CA ILE A 195 22.58 -0.56 14.87
C ILE A 195 22.58 -0.54 16.40
N SER A 196 23.72 -0.18 17.02
CA SER A 196 23.81 -0.10 18.49
C SER A 196 22.85 0.94 19.05
N ARG A 197 22.79 2.13 18.43
CA ARG A 197 21.85 3.20 18.82
C ARG A 197 20.39 2.80 18.64
N LEU A 198 20.05 2.15 17.51
CA LEU A 198 18.71 1.63 17.27
C LEU A 198 18.30 0.58 18.30
N ARG A 199 19.22 -0.33 18.69
CA ARG A 199 18.96 -1.32 19.74
C ARG A 199 18.73 -0.68 21.10
N GLU A 200 19.52 0.31 21.46
CA GLU A 200 19.34 1.07 22.70
C GLU A 200 17.96 1.73 22.73
N LYS A 201 17.62 2.44 21.64
CA LYS A 201 16.37 3.17 21.51
C LYS A 201 15.13 2.27 21.52
N PHE A 202 15.17 1.16 20.81
CA PHE A 202 14.06 0.22 20.69
C PHE A 202 14.19 -1.02 21.58
N ARG A 203 15.00 -0.95 22.62
CA ARG A 203 15.28 -2.06 23.55
C ARG A 203 14.01 -2.71 24.11
N ASN A 204 13.02 -1.90 24.46
CA ASN A 204 11.75 -2.32 25.05
C ASN A 204 10.59 -2.38 24.03
N ASN A 205 10.89 -2.35 22.74
CA ASN A 205 9.86 -2.47 21.71
C ASN A 205 9.27 -3.89 21.72
N PRO A 206 7.94 -4.04 21.85
CA PRO A 206 7.31 -5.37 21.91
C PRO A 206 7.18 -6.04 20.54
N ASP A 207 7.32 -5.29 19.44
CA ASP A 207 6.93 -5.73 18.11
C ASP A 207 8.07 -6.34 17.32
N PHE A 208 9.31 -5.88 17.54
CA PHE A 208 10.48 -6.36 16.80
C PHE A 208 11.77 -6.34 17.61
N GLU A 209 12.77 -7.04 17.09
CA GLU A 209 14.14 -7.04 17.60
C GLU A 209 15.15 -7.08 16.45
N ILE A 210 16.28 -6.35 16.60
CA ILE A 210 17.38 -6.37 15.64
C ILE A 210 18.43 -7.37 16.10
N ILE A 211 18.67 -8.43 15.32
CA ILE A 211 19.58 -9.54 15.65
C ILE A 211 20.85 -9.44 14.82
N THR A 212 22.00 -9.69 15.45
CA THR A 212 23.27 -9.90 14.74
C THR A 212 23.37 -11.36 14.29
N VAL A 213 23.62 -11.56 13.02
CA VAL A 213 24.00 -12.87 12.47
C VAL A 213 25.50 -12.88 12.32
N ARG A 214 26.18 -13.64 13.19
CA ARG A 214 27.64 -13.67 13.26
C ARG A 214 28.29 -13.99 11.91
N GLY A 215 29.28 -13.22 11.52
CA GLY A 215 30.00 -13.38 10.24
C GLY A 215 29.25 -12.85 9.01
N LEU A 216 27.96 -12.49 9.12
CA LEU A 216 27.14 -12.03 8.00
C LEU A 216 26.71 -10.57 8.14
N GLY A 217 25.88 -10.24 9.13
CA GLY A 217 25.34 -8.89 9.25
C GLY A 217 24.18 -8.82 10.23
N TYR A 218 23.09 -8.20 9.83
CA TYR A 218 21.93 -7.90 10.68
C TYR A 218 20.63 -8.33 10.05
N LYS A 219 19.64 -8.65 10.87
CA LYS A 219 18.24 -8.84 10.48
C LYS A 219 17.29 -8.32 11.56
N ALA A 220 16.10 -7.95 11.18
CA ALA A 220 15.01 -7.76 12.13
C ALA A 220 14.11 -8.98 12.18
N VAL A 221 13.60 -9.29 13.36
CA VAL A 221 12.62 -10.35 13.60
C VAL A 221 11.42 -9.79 14.35
N LYS A 222 10.25 -10.35 14.15
CA LYS A 222 9.07 -10.05 14.96
C LYS A 222 9.20 -10.73 16.31
N ARG A 223 8.81 -10.04 17.39
CA ARG A 223 8.72 -10.59 18.74
C ARG A 223 7.41 -11.31 18.98
#